data_22da558f8c44bbf9b2537387380693e5
#
_entry.id   22da558f8c44bbf9b2537387380693e5
#
_cell.length_a   1.000
_cell.length_b   1.000
_cell.length_c   1.000
_cell.angle_alpha   90.00
_cell.angle_beta   90.00
_cell.angle_gamma   90.00
#
_symmetry.space_group_name_H-M   'P 1'
#
loop_
_entity.id
_entity.type
_entity.pdbx_description
1 polymer ?
#
loop_
_entity_poly.entity_id
_entity_poly.type
_entity_poly.pdbx_seq_one_letter_code
_entity_poly.pdbx_strand_id
1 'polypeptide(L)'
;MRLMEVTQQRIDTINESGSMSGVGAIHISEIEPTLDYLEKSLGMDLKNNVLGSVGKKEFSGDIDVAIDVEPEAMPELLDKLKINPDIIDIAKSSVIMTKVKIAKFDANKTCDRARTGYVQLDFMPGNPGWMKTYYHSPADGESQYKGVFRNILLAVICALYDRKDSAEQTEDGRSLQSEQYLFSPTKGLVRVRRNPVPKKNGQGYTKQNNNVIIDGPWLTPDEIVNVLGLDKKEDLNSYESLKSAIEQNYPAELTAKILDSFANNKQIQDIGVPSDLQIQEDVLMYMRKLL
;
A
#
# COMPACT_ATOMS: atom_id res chain seq x y z
N MET A 1 -17.02 2.36 -32.57
CA MET A 1 -17.35 1.02 -32.07
C MET A 1 -16.10 0.14 -31.80
N ARG A 2 -14.98 0.28 -32.51
CA ARG A 2 -13.79 -0.57 -32.28
C ARG A 2 -12.88 -0.19 -31.07
N LEU A 3 -12.92 1.03 -30.57
CA LEU A 3 -12.04 1.46 -29.44
C LEU A 3 -12.56 0.97 -28.09
N MET A 4 -13.89 0.83 -27.92
CA MET A 4 -14.49 0.33 -26.67
C MET A 4 -14.31 -1.20 -26.51
N GLU A 5 -14.39 -1.97 -27.59
CA GLU A 5 -14.19 -3.42 -27.55
C GLU A 5 -12.76 -3.84 -27.20
N VAL A 6 -11.76 -3.06 -27.67
CA VAL A 6 -10.34 -3.28 -27.32
C VAL A 6 -10.05 -2.95 -25.85
N THR A 7 -10.76 -1.96 -25.28
CA THR A 7 -10.61 -1.59 -23.86
C THR A 7 -11.27 -2.64 -22.96
N GLN A 8 -12.43 -3.19 -23.35
CA GLN A 8 -13.13 -4.21 -22.58
C GLN A 8 -12.37 -5.54 -22.57
N GLN A 9 -11.86 -6.02 -23.73
CA GLN A 9 -11.04 -7.23 -23.81
C GLN A 9 -9.70 -7.14 -23.02
N ARG A 10 -9.12 -5.92 -22.86
CA ARG A 10 -7.93 -5.72 -22.03
C ARG A 10 -8.25 -5.68 -20.53
N ILE A 11 -9.44 -5.23 -20.15
CA ILE A 11 -9.90 -5.24 -18.74
C ILE A 11 -10.20 -6.67 -18.29
N ASP A 12 -10.75 -7.50 -19.16
CA ASP A 12 -11.09 -8.91 -18.87
C ASP A 12 -9.86 -9.83 -18.75
N THR A 13 -8.66 -9.37 -19.19
CA THR A 13 -7.38 -10.09 -19.04
C THR A 13 -6.57 -9.67 -17.82
N ILE A 14 -7.01 -8.68 -17.05
CA ILE A 14 -6.44 -8.41 -15.73
C ILE A 14 -6.98 -9.49 -14.79
N ASN A 15 -6.17 -10.50 -14.52
CA ASN A 15 -6.49 -11.54 -13.54
C ASN A 15 -6.90 -10.89 -12.21
N GLU A 16 -7.73 -11.56 -11.43
CA GLU A 16 -8.26 -11.12 -10.12
C GLU A 16 -7.18 -10.68 -9.11
N SER A 17 -5.90 -10.90 -9.42
CA SER A 17 -4.72 -10.45 -8.64
C SER A 17 -4.11 -9.13 -9.13
N GLY A 18 -4.67 -8.48 -10.16
CA GLY A 18 -4.14 -7.22 -10.72
C GLY A 18 -2.83 -7.40 -11.53
N SER A 19 -2.41 -8.61 -11.86
CA SER A 19 -1.19 -8.87 -12.60
C SER A 19 -1.40 -8.91 -14.11
N MET A 20 -0.39 -8.44 -14.87
CA MET A 20 -0.41 -8.47 -16.34
C MET A 20 -0.28 -9.92 -16.85
N SER A 21 -0.90 -10.19 -18.01
CA SER A 21 -0.82 -11.51 -18.65
C SER A 21 0.58 -11.86 -19.13
N GLY A 22 1.01 -13.10 -18.90
CA GLY A 22 2.28 -13.65 -19.40
C GLY A 22 3.53 -13.06 -18.72
N VAL A 23 3.42 -12.51 -17.54
CA VAL A 23 4.53 -12.19 -16.64
C VAL A 23 4.77 -13.34 -15.66
N GLY A 24 5.95 -13.38 -15.06
CA GLY A 24 6.32 -14.39 -14.07
C GLY A 24 7.26 -13.82 -13.01
N ALA A 25 7.67 -14.68 -12.08
CA ALA A 25 8.59 -14.27 -11.02
C ALA A 25 9.97 -13.94 -11.58
N ILE A 26 10.66 -13.00 -10.90
CA ILE A 26 12.05 -12.63 -11.15
C ILE A 26 12.93 -13.10 -9.99
N HIS A 27 14.08 -13.66 -10.28
CA HIS A 27 15.06 -14.05 -9.27
C HIS A 27 15.87 -12.83 -8.82
N ILE A 28 16.29 -12.79 -7.55
CA ILE A 28 17.03 -11.67 -6.96
C ILE A 28 18.25 -11.23 -7.78
N SER A 29 19.02 -12.19 -8.35
CA SER A 29 20.20 -11.87 -9.19
C SER A 29 19.87 -11.29 -10.57
N GLU A 30 18.61 -11.29 -10.98
CA GLU A 30 18.14 -10.77 -12.26
C GLU A 30 17.54 -9.36 -12.13
N ILE A 31 17.21 -8.93 -10.88
CA ILE A 31 16.56 -7.63 -10.61
C ILE A 31 17.50 -6.49 -11.02
N GLU A 32 18.70 -6.43 -10.44
CA GLU A 32 19.65 -5.35 -10.71
C GLU A 32 20.01 -5.26 -12.20
N PRO A 33 20.37 -6.35 -12.92
CA PRO A 33 20.62 -6.27 -14.36
C PRO A 33 19.43 -5.77 -15.18
N THR A 34 18.18 -6.12 -14.76
CA THR A 34 16.96 -5.69 -15.46
C THR A 34 16.74 -4.19 -15.24
N LEU A 35 16.89 -3.71 -14.01
CA LEU A 35 16.76 -2.29 -13.70
C LEU A 35 17.89 -1.45 -14.34
N ASP A 36 19.15 -1.91 -14.30
CA ASP A 36 20.28 -1.24 -14.96
C ASP A 36 20.02 -0.99 -16.44
N TYR A 37 19.45 -1.98 -17.10
CA TYR A 37 19.15 -1.88 -18.51
C TYR A 37 18.03 -0.85 -18.78
N LEU A 38 16.98 -0.88 -17.99
CA LEU A 38 15.86 0.07 -18.09
C LEU A 38 16.27 1.49 -17.69
N GLU A 39 17.09 1.66 -16.64
CA GLU A 39 17.63 2.99 -16.27
C GLU A 39 18.36 3.65 -17.42
N LYS A 40 19.22 2.91 -18.11
CA LYS A 40 19.96 3.42 -19.28
C LYS A 40 19.05 3.82 -20.42
N SER A 41 18.00 3.06 -20.68
CA SER A 41 17.08 3.31 -21.80
C SER A 41 16.05 4.39 -21.51
N LEU A 42 15.64 4.55 -20.25
CA LEU A 42 14.62 5.54 -19.84
C LEU A 42 15.23 6.84 -19.30
N GLY A 43 16.51 6.82 -18.88
CA GLY A 43 17.17 7.96 -18.24
C GLY A 43 16.59 8.27 -16.86
N MET A 44 16.17 7.25 -16.12
CA MET A 44 15.52 7.37 -14.80
C MET A 44 16.29 6.54 -13.77
N ASP A 45 16.32 7.00 -12.51
CA ASP A 45 16.82 6.21 -11.37
C ASP A 45 15.73 5.24 -10.90
N LEU A 46 15.90 3.96 -11.16
CA LEU A 46 14.95 2.92 -10.79
C LEU A 46 15.46 2.09 -9.60
N LYS A 47 16.73 1.71 -9.61
CA LYS A 47 17.32 0.82 -8.59
C LYS A 47 17.25 1.40 -7.18
N ASN A 48 17.58 2.68 -7.06
CA ASN A 48 17.49 3.35 -5.77
C ASN A 48 16.05 3.62 -5.33
N ASN A 49 15.05 3.38 -6.17
CA ASN A 49 13.65 3.69 -5.91
C ASN A 49 12.75 2.45 -5.87
N VAL A 50 13.34 1.27 -5.76
CA VAL A 50 12.62 0.00 -5.54
C VAL A 50 11.85 0.04 -4.22
N LEU A 51 10.62 -0.47 -4.24
CA LEU A 51 9.67 -0.46 -3.13
C LEU A 51 9.35 -1.87 -2.62
N GLY A 52 8.72 -1.93 -1.46
CA GLY A 52 8.10 -3.15 -0.95
C GLY A 52 9.07 -4.26 -0.60
N SER A 53 8.75 -5.47 -1.08
CA SER A 53 9.51 -6.70 -0.78
C SER A 53 10.46 -7.11 -1.90
N VAL A 54 10.60 -6.32 -2.94
CA VAL A 54 11.45 -6.62 -4.10
C VAL A 54 12.90 -6.81 -3.67
N GLY A 55 13.51 -7.92 -4.07
CA GLY A 55 14.90 -8.24 -3.74
C GLY A 55 15.16 -8.62 -2.28
N LYS A 56 14.12 -8.74 -1.44
CA LYS A 56 14.23 -9.20 -0.04
C LYS A 56 14.07 -10.71 0.12
N LYS A 57 13.61 -11.39 -0.93
CA LYS A 57 13.49 -12.83 -1.04
C LYS A 57 14.15 -13.30 -2.32
N GLU A 58 14.42 -14.61 -2.41
CA GLU A 58 15.05 -15.21 -3.58
C GLU A 58 14.27 -14.90 -4.87
N PHE A 59 12.94 -14.90 -4.81
CA PHE A 59 12.07 -14.55 -5.94
C PHE A 59 11.05 -13.47 -5.56
N SER A 60 10.87 -12.50 -6.46
CA SER A 60 9.81 -11.50 -6.40
C SER A 60 8.78 -11.76 -7.50
N GLY A 61 7.50 -11.47 -7.24
CA GLY A 61 6.42 -11.64 -8.22
C GLY A 61 6.38 -10.53 -9.25
N ASP A 62 6.74 -9.34 -8.81
CA ASP A 62 6.73 -8.07 -9.53
C ASP A 62 7.88 -7.18 -9.05
N ILE A 63 8.05 -6.05 -9.68
CA ILE A 63 8.99 -4.99 -9.27
C ILE A 63 8.20 -3.68 -9.14
N ASP A 64 8.07 -3.17 -7.92
CA ASP A 64 7.50 -1.85 -7.66
C ASP A 64 8.61 -0.80 -7.60
N VAL A 65 8.46 0.31 -8.33
CA VAL A 65 9.44 1.41 -8.35
C VAL A 65 8.74 2.74 -8.17
N ALA A 66 9.18 3.53 -7.20
CA ALA A 66 8.74 4.91 -7.06
C ALA A 66 9.36 5.79 -8.16
N ILE A 67 8.56 6.66 -8.74
CA ILE A 67 9.01 7.64 -9.73
C ILE A 67 8.59 9.05 -9.30
N ASP A 68 9.57 9.95 -9.23
CA ASP A 68 9.33 11.37 -8.93
C ASP A 68 8.94 12.10 -10.22
N VAL A 69 7.70 11.90 -10.62
CA VAL A 69 7.14 12.46 -11.85
C VAL A 69 5.83 13.16 -11.52
N GLU A 70 5.80 14.45 -11.84
CA GLU A 70 4.59 15.25 -11.70
C GLU A 70 3.47 14.77 -12.64
N PRO A 71 2.20 14.94 -12.28
CA PRO A 71 1.07 14.47 -13.08
C PRO A 71 1.08 14.99 -14.53
N GLU A 72 1.59 16.20 -14.75
CA GLU A 72 1.69 16.86 -16.05
C GLU A 72 2.73 16.20 -16.97
N ALA A 73 3.78 15.60 -16.41
CA ALA A 73 4.83 14.89 -17.14
C ALA A 73 4.51 13.41 -17.41
N MET A 74 3.41 12.87 -16.84
CA MET A 74 2.99 11.49 -17.04
C MET A 74 2.75 11.11 -18.51
N PRO A 75 2.17 11.97 -19.39
CA PRO A 75 2.04 11.64 -20.81
C PRO A 75 3.39 11.43 -21.50
N GLU A 76 4.39 12.26 -21.21
CA GLU A 76 5.74 12.12 -21.77
C GLU A 76 6.41 10.81 -21.32
N LEU A 77 6.27 10.46 -20.04
CA LEU A 77 6.75 9.18 -19.53
C LEU A 77 6.09 8.00 -20.27
N LEU A 78 4.77 8.03 -20.42
CA LEU A 78 4.04 6.98 -21.14
C LEU A 78 4.53 6.82 -22.59
N ASP A 79 4.85 7.92 -23.27
CA ASP A 79 5.36 7.87 -24.64
C ASP A 79 6.79 7.30 -24.68
N LYS A 80 7.65 7.64 -23.72
CA LYS A 80 8.97 7.00 -23.55
C LYS A 80 8.86 5.49 -23.29
N LEU A 81 7.92 5.08 -22.45
CA LEU A 81 7.70 3.66 -22.17
C LEU A 81 7.20 2.88 -23.41
N LYS A 82 6.30 3.47 -24.21
CA LYS A 82 5.74 2.82 -25.42
C LYS A 82 6.75 2.55 -26.51
N ILE A 83 7.75 3.42 -26.65
CA ILE A 83 8.80 3.27 -27.68
C ILE A 83 9.99 2.41 -27.21
N ASN A 84 10.04 2.04 -25.94
CA ASN A 84 11.11 1.22 -25.40
C ASN A 84 10.91 -0.24 -25.83
N PRO A 85 11.90 -0.86 -26.53
CA PRO A 85 11.75 -2.21 -27.08
C PRO A 85 11.67 -3.33 -26.03
N ASP A 86 12.06 -3.05 -24.79
CA ASP A 86 12.03 -4.03 -23.69
C ASP A 86 10.74 -3.98 -22.88
N ILE A 87 9.88 -2.98 -23.16
CA ILE A 87 8.55 -2.88 -22.59
C ILE A 87 7.55 -3.44 -23.58
N ILE A 88 7.07 -4.64 -23.30
CA ILE A 88 6.25 -5.45 -24.21
C ILE A 88 4.78 -5.06 -24.16
N ASP A 89 4.28 -4.64 -22.98
CA ASP A 89 2.90 -4.23 -22.78
C ASP A 89 2.80 -3.18 -21.65
N ILE A 90 1.78 -2.34 -21.71
CA ILE A 90 1.55 -1.26 -20.75
C ILE A 90 0.06 -1.20 -20.40
N ALA A 91 -0.25 -1.23 -19.11
CA ALA A 91 -1.58 -0.93 -18.59
C ALA A 91 -1.50 0.25 -17.61
N LYS A 92 -2.47 1.15 -17.67
CA LYS A 92 -2.51 2.34 -16.80
C LYS A 92 -3.74 2.31 -15.92
N SER A 93 -3.50 2.44 -14.60
CA SER A 93 -4.52 2.71 -13.60
C SER A 93 -4.05 3.87 -12.71
N SER A 94 -4.04 3.71 -11.40
CA SER A 94 -3.35 4.59 -10.45
C SER A 94 -1.83 4.46 -10.51
N VAL A 95 -1.33 3.36 -11.07
CA VAL A 95 0.07 3.07 -11.38
C VAL A 95 0.21 2.76 -12.86
N ILE A 96 1.42 2.83 -13.40
CA ILE A 96 1.71 2.37 -14.76
C ILE A 96 2.32 0.98 -14.63
N MET A 97 1.53 -0.03 -14.95
CA MET A 97 2.00 -1.41 -15.00
C MET A 97 2.64 -1.70 -16.35
N THR A 98 3.81 -2.31 -16.35
CA THR A 98 4.53 -2.67 -17.59
C THR A 98 4.97 -4.12 -17.54
N LYS A 99 4.92 -4.78 -18.70
CA LYS A 99 5.54 -6.09 -18.91
C LYS A 99 6.93 -5.87 -19.50
N VAL A 100 7.95 -6.18 -18.72
CA VAL A 100 9.35 -5.98 -19.13
C VAL A 100 10.10 -7.29 -19.30
N LYS A 101 11.04 -7.32 -20.24
CA LYS A 101 11.93 -8.46 -20.43
C LYS A 101 12.95 -8.53 -19.31
N ILE A 102 13.12 -9.71 -18.70
CA ILE A 102 14.14 -9.95 -17.68
C ILE A 102 15.51 -10.00 -18.35
N ALA A 103 16.41 -9.09 -17.96
CA ALA A 103 17.80 -9.14 -18.39
C ALA A 103 18.52 -10.31 -17.70
N LYS A 104 19.38 -11.02 -18.45
CA LYS A 104 20.10 -12.21 -17.96
C LYS A 104 19.21 -13.29 -17.36
N PHE A 105 18.01 -13.48 -17.94
CA PHE A 105 17.07 -14.51 -17.51
C PHE A 105 17.73 -15.90 -17.52
N ASP A 106 17.64 -16.61 -16.39
CA ASP A 106 18.13 -17.98 -16.23
C ASP A 106 16.93 -18.92 -16.01
N ALA A 107 16.60 -19.70 -17.03
CA ALA A 107 15.50 -20.66 -16.99
C ALA A 107 15.72 -21.84 -16.01
N ASN A 108 16.97 -22.09 -15.55
CA ASN A 108 17.27 -23.15 -14.59
C ASN A 108 16.89 -22.74 -13.14
N LYS A 109 16.69 -21.45 -12.89
CA LYS A 109 16.18 -20.95 -11.60
C LYS A 109 14.67 -21.14 -11.55
N THR A 110 14.20 -21.97 -10.63
CA THR A 110 12.81 -22.35 -10.51
C THR A 110 12.23 -21.99 -9.15
N CYS A 111 10.94 -21.68 -9.09
CA CYS A 111 10.15 -21.47 -7.88
C CYS A 111 8.73 -22.03 -8.11
N ASP A 112 7.87 -21.90 -7.12
CA ASP A 112 6.45 -22.28 -7.15
C ASP A 112 5.60 -21.44 -8.13
N ARG A 113 6.15 -20.33 -8.64
CA ARG A 113 5.50 -19.44 -9.60
C ARG A 113 6.02 -19.63 -11.01
N ALA A 114 5.23 -19.24 -12.00
CA ALA A 114 5.66 -19.25 -13.41
C ALA A 114 6.90 -18.37 -13.62
N ARG A 115 7.81 -18.85 -14.46
CA ARG A 115 9.02 -18.15 -14.92
C ARG A 115 8.93 -18.03 -16.44
N THR A 116 8.62 -16.81 -16.94
CA THR A 116 8.29 -16.57 -18.35
C THR A 116 9.37 -15.81 -19.13
N GLY A 117 10.43 -15.35 -18.45
CA GLY A 117 11.42 -14.41 -19.01
C GLY A 117 10.92 -12.96 -19.05
N TYR A 118 9.71 -12.70 -18.54
CA TYR A 118 9.13 -11.39 -18.38
C TYR A 118 8.64 -11.20 -16.96
N VAL A 119 8.78 -9.98 -16.44
CA VAL A 119 8.28 -9.57 -15.11
C VAL A 119 7.37 -8.35 -15.25
N GLN A 120 6.43 -8.21 -14.33
CA GLN A 120 5.69 -6.97 -14.16
C GLN A 120 6.57 -5.96 -13.43
N LEU A 121 6.66 -4.75 -13.99
CA LEU A 121 7.29 -3.60 -13.33
C LEU A 121 6.27 -2.47 -13.24
N ASP A 122 6.01 -2.03 -12.02
CA ASP A 122 5.02 -1.01 -11.70
C ASP A 122 5.71 0.31 -11.40
N PHE A 123 5.50 1.31 -12.26
CA PHE A 123 5.92 2.68 -12.01
C PHE A 123 4.86 3.37 -11.16
N MET A 124 5.24 3.72 -9.94
CA MET A 124 4.38 4.31 -8.92
C MET A 124 4.71 5.79 -8.74
N PRO A 125 3.89 6.73 -9.27
CA PRO A 125 4.14 8.15 -9.13
C PRO A 125 4.07 8.62 -7.68
N GLY A 126 5.07 9.37 -7.25
CA GLY A 126 5.14 9.95 -5.91
C GLY A 126 6.57 10.16 -5.42
N ASN A 127 6.71 10.87 -4.31
CA ASN A 127 8.02 11.11 -3.69
C ASN A 127 8.69 9.78 -3.27
N PRO A 128 9.85 9.41 -3.84
CA PRO A 128 10.46 8.11 -3.59
C PRO A 128 10.85 7.89 -2.12
N GLY A 129 11.32 8.93 -1.43
CA GLY A 129 11.68 8.85 -0.01
C GLY A 129 10.48 8.50 0.86
N TRP A 130 9.35 9.17 0.63
CA TRP A 130 8.10 8.87 1.31
C TRP A 130 7.55 7.48 0.94
N MET A 131 7.54 7.14 -0.34
CA MET A 131 7.00 5.86 -0.79
C MET A 131 7.76 4.67 -0.22
N LYS A 132 9.07 4.77 0.00
CA LYS A 132 9.85 3.75 0.73
C LYS A 132 9.38 3.58 2.17
N THR A 133 9.03 4.67 2.83
CA THR A 133 8.45 4.64 4.18
C THR A 133 7.05 4.05 4.16
N TYR A 134 6.23 4.45 3.22
CA TYR A 134 4.84 3.98 3.07
C TYR A 134 4.78 2.49 2.73
N TYR A 135 5.49 2.05 1.68
CA TYR A 135 5.51 0.65 1.20
C TYR A 135 6.61 -0.19 1.86
N HIS A 136 7.12 0.26 3.02
CA HIS A 136 8.13 -0.53 3.74
C HIS A 136 7.66 -1.96 3.96
N SER A 137 8.54 -2.91 3.68
CA SER A 137 8.36 -4.33 3.97
C SER A 137 9.57 -4.83 4.74
N PRO A 138 9.40 -5.63 5.79
CA PRO A 138 10.53 -6.24 6.52
C PRO A 138 11.41 -7.08 5.59
N ALA A 139 12.68 -7.25 5.94
CA ALA A 139 13.55 -8.20 5.29
C ALA A 139 13.07 -9.65 5.53
N ASP A 140 13.60 -10.59 4.74
CA ASP A 140 13.25 -12.01 4.91
C ASP A 140 13.70 -12.50 6.28
N GLY A 141 12.80 -13.16 7.00
CA GLY A 141 13.04 -13.64 8.37
C GLY A 141 12.85 -12.61 9.49
N GLU A 142 12.70 -11.31 9.18
CA GLU A 142 12.45 -10.28 10.21
C GLU A 142 11.00 -10.20 10.67
N SER A 143 10.06 -10.70 9.86
CA SER A 143 8.64 -10.76 10.19
C SER A 143 7.99 -11.98 9.53
N GLN A 144 7.05 -12.61 10.22
CA GLN A 144 6.21 -13.65 9.64
C GLN A 144 5.09 -13.07 8.75
N TYR A 145 4.83 -11.75 8.85
CA TYR A 145 3.77 -11.08 8.12
C TYR A 145 4.32 -10.22 6.97
N LYS A 146 3.57 -10.15 5.88
CA LYS A 146 3.89 -9.27 4.75
C LYS A 146 3.73 -7.80 5.15
N GLY A 147 4.43 -6.89 4.48
CA GLY A 147 4.35 -5.44 4.71
C GLY A 147 2.93 -4.85 4.65
N VAL A 148 2.00 -5.49 3.94
CA VAL A 148 0.59 -5.08 3.89
C VAL A 148 -0.08 -5.09 5.28
N PHE A 149 0.27 -6.04 6.15
CA PHE A 149 -0.26 -6.08 7.53
C PHE A 149 0.17 -4.86 8.32
N ARG A 150 1.45 -4.50 8.24
CA ARG A 150 2.00 -3.29 8.85
C ARG A 150 1.31 -2.04 8.32
N ASN A 151 1.11 -1.93 7.01
CA ASN A 151 0.49 -0.76 6.39
C ASN A 151 -0.96 -0.58 6.81
N ILE A 152 -1.74 -1.65 6.87
CA ILE A 152 -3.14 -1.58 7.30
C ILE A 152 -3.21 -1.24 8.79
N LEU A 153 -2.37 -1.85 9.64
CA LEU A 153 -2.34 -1.52 11.07
C LEU A 153 -1.99 -0.05 11.29
N LEU A 154 -0.98 0.47 10.60
CA LEU A 154 -0.60 1.88 10.68
C LEU A 154 -1.72 2.81 10.20
N ALA A 155 -2.42 2.45 9.13
CA ALA A 155 -3.58 3.21 8.66
C ALA A 155 -4.74 3.23 9.69
N VAL A 156 -4.97 2.12 10.40
CA VAL A 156 -5.98 2.04 11.47
C VAL A 156 -5.54 2.86 12.68
N ILE A 157 -4.27 2.81 13.08
CA ILE A 157 -3.72 3.66 14.14
C ILE A 157 -3.97 5.13 13.79
N CYS A 158 -3.59 5.56 12.59
CA CYS A 158 -3.80 6.94 12.12
C CYS A 158 -5.28 7.35 12.14
N ALA A 159 -6.19 6.44 11.88
CA ALA A 159 -7.62 6.75 11.88
C ALA A 159 -8.23 6.88 13.29
N LEU A 160 -7.61 6.30 14.30
CA LEU A 160 -8.16 6.20 15.66
C LEU A 160 -7.36 6.99 16.72
N TYR A 161 -6.04 7.10 16.55
CA TYR A 161 -5.18 7.83 17.48
C TYR A 161 -5.50 9.34 17.46
N ASP A 162 -5.69 9.93 18.62
CA ASP A 162 -6.07 11.36 18.82
C ASP A 162 -7.22 11.82 17.89
N ARG A 163 -8.15 10.91 17.60
CA ARG A 163 -9.33 11.22 16.82
C ARG A 163 -10.27 12.12 17.63
N LYS A 164 -10.73 13.20 17.01
CA LYS A 164 -11.70 14.15 17.58
C LYS A 164 -12.96 14.15 16.72
N ASP A 165 -14.08 13.78 17.32
CA ASP A 165 -15.38 13.78 16.67
C ASP A 165 -16.22 14.95 17.22
N SER A 166 -16.94 15.68 16.35
CA SER A 166 -17.93 16.67 16.79
C SER A 166 -19.11 16.00 17.50
N ALA A 167 -19.72 16.71 18.44
CA ALA A 167 -20.93 16.25 19.10
C ALA A 167 -22.14 16.16 18.14
N GLU A 168 -22.14 16.99 17.10
CA GLU A 168 -23.17 16.99 16.08
C GLU A 168 -23.03 15.76 15.16
N GLN A 169 -24.16 15.12 14.87
CA GLN A 169 -24.20 13.90 14.07
C GLN A 169 -25.14 14.06 12.86
N THR A 170 -24.86 13.29 11.83
CA THR A 170 -25.76 13.07 10.70
C THR A 170 -26.93 12.18 11.11
N GLU A 171 -27.97 12.07 10.29
CA GLU A 171 -29.12 11.20 10.53
C GLU A 171 -28.73 9.70 10.68
N ASP A 172 -27.60 9.29 10.09
CA ASP A 172 -27.06 7.92 10.16
C ASP A 172 -26.02 7.77 11.29
N GLY A 173 -25.95 8.72 12.23
CA GLY A 173 -25.12 8.64 13.44
C GLY A 173 -23.63 8.94 13.25
N ARG A 174 -23.19 9.40 12.07
CA ARG A 174 -21.81 9.83 11.85
C ARG A 174 -21.60 11.26 12.37
N SER A 175 -20.43 11.55 12.96
CA SER A 175 -20.08 12.92 13.30
C SER A 175 -20.10 13.82 12.06
N LEU A 176 -20.68 15.02 12.19
CA LEU A 176 -20.68 16.05 11.14
C LEU A 176 -19.29 16.56 10.84
N GLN A 177 -18.36 16.46 11.79
CA GLN A 177 -16.97 16.78 11.59
C GLN A 177 -16.11 15.84 12.43
N SER A 178 -15.05 15.33 11.85
CA SER A 178 -14.05 14.57 12.59
C SER A 178 -12.64 14.97 12.17
N GLU A 179 -11.72 15.00 13.13
CA GLU A 179 -10.30 15.19 12.87
C GLU A 179 -9.57 13.90 13.18
N GLN A 180 -8.69 13.49 12.28
CA GLN A 180 -7.88 12.27 12.41
C GLN A 180 -6.61 12.36 11.58
N TYR A 181 -5.67 11.47 11.82
CA TYR A 181 -4.55 11.27 10.90
C TYR A 181 -4.98 10.43 9.70
N LEU A 182 -4.34 10.68 8.57
CA LEU A 182 -4.49 9.92 7.32
C LEU A 182 -3.09 9.52 6.82
N PHE A 183 -2.84 8.24 6.75
CA PHE A 183 -1.64 7.67 6.15
C PHE A 183 -1.89 7.46 4.66
N SER A 184 -1.26 8.26 3.81
CA SER A 184 -1.56 8.32 2.37
C SER A 184 -0.30 8.11 1.53
N PRO A 185 -0.32 7.25 0.49
CA PRO A 185 0.84 7.02 -0.37
C PRO A 185 1.30 8.27 -1.12
N THR A 186 0.38 9.19 -1.41
CA THR A 186 0.68 10.40 -2.20
C THR A 186 0.83 11.68 -1.37
N LYS A 187 0.31 11.69 -0.14
CA LYS A 187 0.25 12.93 0.67
C LYS A 187 1.10 12.88 1.94
N GLY A 188 1.73 11.75 2.24
CA GLY A 188 2.40 11.58 3.52
C GLY A 188 1.44 11.17 4.64
N LEU A 189 1.92 11.22 5.87
CA LEU A 189 1.06 11.26 7.04
C LEU A 189 0.58 12.70 7.19
N VAL A 190 -0.74 12.91 7.19
CA VAL A 190 -1.36 14.25 7.33
C VAL A 190 -2.46 14.19 8.37
N ARG A 191 -2.72 15.31 9.05
CA ARG A 191 -3.93 15.49 9.84
C ARG A 191 -5.02 16.07 8.97
N VAL A 192 -6.17 15.43 8.94
CA VAL A 192 -7.30 15.87 8.10
C VAL A 192 -8.52 16.14 8.95
N ARG A 193 -9.28 17.16 8.52
CA ARG A 193 -10.65 17.38 8.94
C ARG A 193 -11.57 16.78 7.91
N ARG A 194 -12.44 15.88 8.34
CA ARG A 194 -13.44 15.18 7.51
C ARG A 194 -14.79 15.81 7.72
N ASN A 195 -15.42 16.20 6.63
CA ASN A 195 -16.78 16.70 6.62
C ASN A 195 -17.62 15.79 5.71
N PRO A 196 -18.80 15.30 6.14
CA PRO A 196 -19.70 14.57 5.26
C PRO A 196 -20.10 15.43 4.06
N VAL A 197 -20.19 14.82 2.88
CA VAL A 197 -20.60 15.52 1.67
C VAL A 197 -22.13 15.50 1.58
N PRO A 198 -22.81 16.66 1.55
CA PRO A 198 -24.26 16.71 1.40
C PRO A 198 -24.71 16.05 0.09
N LYS A 199 -25.87 15.39 0.09
CA LYS A 199 -26.50 14.89 -1.12
C LYS A 199 -26.95 16.05 -2.00
N LYS A 200 -26.95 15.87 -3.31
CA LYS A 200 -27.34 16.91 -4.28
C LYS A 200 -28.78 17.40 -4.12
N ASN A 201 -29.67 16.56 -3.56
CA ASN A 201 -31.05 16.91 -3.28
C ASN A 201 -31.27 17.68 -1.96
N GLY A 202 -30.18 18.01 -1.24
CA GLY A 202 -30.23 18.71 0.05
C GLY A 202 -30.74 17.88 1.23
N GLN A 203 -31.04 16.60 1.05
CA GLN A 203 -31.54 15.72 2.12
C GLN A 203 -30.49 14.74 2.58
N GLY A 204 -29.85 15.01 3.73
CA GLY A 204 -28.83 14.16 4.34
C GLY A 204 -27.49 14.19 3.59
N TYR A 205 -26.64 13.19 3.87
CA TYR A 205 -25.25 13.14 3.44
C TYR A 205 -24.96 11.88 2.62
N THR A 206 -23.94 11.97 1.75
CA THR A 206 -23.41 10.81 1.04
C THR A 206 -22.53 9.97 1.97
N LYS A 207 -22.08 8.78 1.52
CA LYS A 207 -21.05 8.00 2.23
C LYS A 207 -19.65 8.60 2.11
N GLN A 208 -19.45 9.58 1.23
CA GLN A 208 -18.17 10.24 0.99
C GLN A 208 -17.93 11.35 2.02
N ASN A 209 -16.66 11.61 2.30
CA ASN A 209 -16.21 12.73 3.10
C ASN A 209 -15.35 13.66 2.25
N ASN A 210 -15.45 14.95 2.50
CA ASN A 210 -14.48 15.92 2.02
C ASN A 210 -13.38 16.04 3.07
N ASN A 211 -12.13 15.69 2.69
CA ASN A 211 -10.98 15.74 3.56
C ASN A 211 -10.19 17.02 3.30
N VAL A 212 -10.12 17.88 4.31
CA VAL A 212 -9.27 19.08 4.29
C VAL A 212 -8.04 18.81 5.14
N ILE A 213 -6.84 18.95 4.56
CA ILE A 213 -5.58 18.83 5.30
C ILE A 213 -5.47 20.04 6.21
N ILE A 214 -5.26 19.81 7.51
CA ILE A 214 -5.13 20.85 8.52
C ILE A 214 -3.76 20.91 9.17
N ASP A 215 -2.94 19.82 8.99
CA ASP A 215 -1.57 19.78 9.46
C ASP A 215 -0.77 18.69 8.71
N GLY A 216 0.58 18.76 8.77
CA GLY A 216 1.51 17.89 8.00
C GLY A 216 1.86 18.51 6.62
N PRO A 217 2.42 17.75 5.67
CA PRO A 217 2.71 16.33 5.76
C PRO A 217 3.95 15.99 6.61
N TRP A 218 3.92 14.84 7.27
CA TRP A 218 5.08 14.21 7.89
C TRP A 218 5.52 13.05 7.00
N LEU A 219 6.79 13.07 6.59
CA LEU A 219 7.30 12.20 5.52
C LEU A 219 8.40 11.23 5.99
N THR A 220 8.93 11.44 7.18
CA THR A 220 10.01 10.62 7.73
C THR A 220 9.52 9.71 8.87
N PRO A 221 10.16 8.55 9.09
CA PRO A 221 9.81 7.66 10.20
C PRO A 221 9.89 8.36 11.58
N ASP A 222 10.88 9.23 11.78
CA ASP A 222 11.06 9.95 13.06
C ASP A 222 9.90 10.94 13.30
N GLU A 223 9.44 11.64 12.28
CA GLU A 223 8.25 12.50 12.38
C GLU A 223 6.99 11.69 12.67
N ILE A 224 6.83 10.53 12.01
CA ILE A 224 5.65 9.66 12.19
C ILE A 224 5.56 9.17 13.64
N VAL A 225 6.66 8.64 14.19
CA VAL A 225 6.64 8.14 15.58
C VAL A 225 6.35 9.24 16.59
N ASN A 226 6.94 10.44 16.40
CA ASN A 226 6.66 11.58 17.25
C ASN A 226 5.17 11.98 17.21
N VAL A 227 4.58 12.06 16.03
CA VAL A 227 3.20 12.48 15.84
C VAL A 227 2.21 11.44 16.36
N LEU A 228 2.53 10.16 16.24
CA LEU A 228 1.68 9.05 16.70
C LEU A 228 1.98 8.65 18.17
N GLY A 229 2.91 9.32 18.86
CA GLY A 229 3.25 8.99 20.25
C GLY A 229 3.85 7.59 20.40
N LEU A 230 4.66 7.16 19.45
CA LEU A 230 5.47 5.93 19.50
C LEU A 230 6.90 6.27 19.96
N ASP A 231 7.66 5.28 20.41
CA ASP A 231 8.98 5.54 21.03
C ASP A 231 10.10 5.71 20.01
N LYS A 232 10.12 4.90 18.96
CA LYS A 232 11.26 4.84 18.03
C LYS A 232 10.82 4.41 16.63
N LYS A 233 11.58 4.81 15.62
CA LYS A 233 11.30 4.50 14.21
C LYS A 233 11.24 3.01 13.89
N GLU A 234 11.98 2.18 14.63
CA GLU A 234 11.98 0.73 14.50
C GLU A 234 10.61 0.12 14.80
N ASP A 235 9.77 0.81 15.57
CA ASP A 235 8.39 0.42 15.84
C ASP A 235 7.55 0.35 14.55
N LEU A 236 7.96 1.09 13.51
CA LEU A 236 7.28 1.10 12.21
C LEU A 236 7.74 -0.02 11.26
N ASN A 237 8.69 -0.88 11.63
CA ASN A 237 9.33 -1.80 10.69
C ASN A 237 8.44 -2.99 10.29
N SER A 238 7.64 -3.51 11.21
CA SER A 238 6.79 -4.69 10.96
C SER A 238 5.43 -4.58 11.66
N TYR A 239 4.54 -5.51 11.34
CA TYR A 239 3.28 -5.66 12.07
C TYR A 239 3.54 -5.93 13.55
N GLU A 240 4.46 -6.85 13.86
CA GLU A 240 4.75 -7.27 15.22
C GLU A 240 5.37 -6.13 16.05
N SER A 241 6.34 -5.39 15.49
CA SER A 241 6.94 -4.25 16.19
C SER A 241 5.92 -3.15 16.45
N LEU A 242 5.08 -2.85 15.45
CA LEU A 242 4.05 -1.83 15.54
C LEU A 242 2.96 -2.22 16.55
N LYS A 243 2.52 -3.50 16.56
CA LYS A 243 1.57 -4.03 17.55
C LYS A 243 2.13 -3.90 18.96
N SER A 244 3.38 -4.36 19.18
CA SER A 244 4.05 -4.24 20.48
C SER A 244 4.16 -2.80 20.94
N ALA A 245 4.50 -1.87 20.04
CA ALA A 245 4.62 -0.47 20.37
C ALA A 245 3.28 0.16 20.83
N ILE A 246 2.17 -0.13 20.16
CA ILE A 246 0.86 0.39 20.61
C ILE A 246 0.39 -0.26 21.92
N GLU A 247 0.73 -1.53 22.17
CA GLU A 247 0.44 -2.21 23.44
C GLU A 247 1.21 -1.60 24.62
N GLN A 248 2.40 -1.03 24.36
CA GLN A 248 3.24 -0.38 25.38
C GLN A 248 2.90 1.10 25.59
N ASN A 249 2.57 1.83 24.53
CA ASN A 249 2.46 3.28 24.54
C ASN A 249 1.02 3.81 24.64
N TYR A 250 0.02 3.00 24.26
CA TYR A 250 -1.35 3.47 24.21
C TYR A 250 -2.22 2.93 25.37
N PRO A 251 -3.26 3.66 25.77
CA PRO A 251 -4.25 3.13 26.72
C PRO A 251 -4.85 1.82 26.20
N ALA A 252 -5.08 0.86 27.11
CA ALA A 252 -5.57 -0.47 26.77
C ALA A 252 -6.88 -0.45 25.95
N GLU A 253 -7.79 0.48 26.23
CA GLU A 253 -9.03 0.65 25.48
C GLU A 253 -8.78 1.10 24.03
N LEU A 254 -7.86 2.03 23.80
CA LEU A 254 -7.50 2.46 22.45
C LEU A 254 -6.80 1.34 21.68
N THR A 255 -5.86 0.64 22.32
CA THR A 255 -5.17 -0.52 21.75
C THR A 255 -6.16 -1.59 21.32
N ALA A 256 -7.08 -1.97 22.19
CA ALA A 256 -8.13 -2.94 21.87
C ALA A 256 -8.98 -2.52 20.67
N LYS A 257 -9.39 -1.25 20.62
CA LYS A 257 -10.16 -0.68 19.51
C LYS A 257 -9.38 -0.69 18.20
N ILE A 258 -8.08 -0.40 18.23
CA ILE A 258 -7.21 -0.45 17.04
C ILE A 258 -7.11 -1.89 16.52
N LEU A 259 -6.79 -2.85 17.40
CA LEU A 259 -6.62 -4.26 17.02
C LEU A 259 -7.92 -4.90 16.53
N ASP A 260 -9.06 -4.59 17.15
CA ASP A 260 -10.38 -5.00 16.66
C ASP A 260 -10.69 -4.41 15.27
N SER A 261 -10.47 -3.11 15.09
CA SER A 261 -10.68 -2.45 13.79
C SER A 261 -9.76 -2.99 12.71
N PHE A 262 -8.53 -3.36 13.06
CA PHE A 262 -7.58 -4.00 12.15
C PHE A 262 -8.03 -5.41 11.77
N ALA A 263 -8.40 -6.24 12.74
CA ALA A 263 -8.88 -7.61 12.50
C ALA A 263 -10.14 -7.64 11.63
N ASN A 264 -11.04 -6.66 11.81
CA ASN A 264 -12.27 -6.51 11.02
C ASN A 264 -12.08 -5.77 9.69
N ASN A 265 -10.86 -5.36 9.34
CA ASN A 265 -10.59 -4.76 8.04
C ASN A 265 -10.78 -5.80 6.93
N LYS A 266 -11.56 -5.44 5.88
CA LYS A 266 -11.89 -6.37 4.79
C LYS A 266 -10.65 -6.99 4.16
N GLN A 267 -9.61 -6.21 3.89
CA GLN A 267 -8.38 -6.72 3.28
C GLN A 267 -7.64 -7.70 4.22
N ILE A 268 -7.68 -7.48 5.54
CA ILE A 268 -7.12 -8.43 6.52
C ILE A 268 -7.95 -9.71 6.56
N GLN A 269 -9.26 -9.61 6.50
CA GLN A 269 -10.15 -10.78 6.40
C GLN A 269 -9.87 -11.61 5.14
N ASP A 270 -9.65 -10.96 4.00
CA ASP A 270 -9.38 -11.61 2.72
C ASP A 270 -8.01 -12.32 2.68
N ILE A 271 -6.97 -11.77 3.33
CA ILE A 271 -5.61 -12.35 3.35
C ILE A 271 -5.32 -13.21 4.59
N GLY A 272 -6.20 -13.22 5.57
CA GLY A 272 -6.10 -13.98 6.83
C GLY A 272 -5.73 -13.11 8.03
N VAL A 273 -6.56 -13.16 9.07
CA VAL A 273 -6.30 -12.47 10.34
C VAL A 273 -5.08 -13.09 11.02
N PRO A 274 -4.14 -12.31 11.57
CA PRO A 274 -3.02 -12.83 12.35
C PRO A 274 -3.44 -13.78 13.46
N SER A 275 -2.74 -14.89 13.61
CA SER A 275 -3.09 -15.96 14.57
C SER A 275 -3.08 -15.49 16.02
N ASP A 276 -2.24 -14.53 16.36
CA ASP A 276 -2.17 -13.92 17.68
C ASP A 276 -3.42 -13.07 18.03
N LEU A 277 -4.15 -12.58 17.02
CA LEU A 277 -5.44 -11.91 17.20
C LEU A 277 -6.61 -12.90 17.21
N GLN A 278 -6.53 -13.99 16.46
CA GLN A 278 -7.55 -15.05 16.47
C GLN A 278 -7.71 -15.69 17.86
N ILE A 279 -6.59 -15.95 18.53
CA ILE A 279 -6.58 -16.52 19.89
C ILE A 279 -7.28 -15.59 20.89
N GLN A 280 -7.11 -14.27 20.77
CA GLN A 280 -7.78 -13.29 21.63
C GLN A 280 -9.31 -13.30 21.42
N GLU A 281 -9.75 -13.43 20.18
CA GLU A 281 -11.18 -13.48 19.85
C GLU A 281 -11.84 -14.76 20.37
N ASP A 282 -11.17 -15.90 20.26
CA ASP A 282 -11.64 -17.19 20.81
C ASP A 282 -11.73 -17.16 22.35
N VAL A 283 -10.75 -16.55 23.02
CA VAL A 283 -10.75 -16.38 24.48
C VAL A 283 -11.87 -15.43 24.91
N LEU A 284 -12.06 -14.31 24.23
CA LEU A 284 -13.14 -13.35 24.50
C LEU A 284 -14.52 -13.98 24.25
N MET A 285 -14.66 -14.76 23.17
CA MET A 285 -15.89 -15.47 22.86
C MET A 285 -16.19 -16.57 23.92
N TYR A 286 -15.15 -17.28 24.38
CA TYR A 286 -15.28 -18.26 25.47
C TYR A 286 -15.67 -17.59 26.79
N MET A 287 -15.04 -16.46 27.14
CA MET A 287 -15.38 -15.67 28.32
C MET A 287 -16.82 -15.13 28.30
N ARG A 288 -17.28 -14.64 27.13
CA ARG A 288 -18.68 -14.18 26.93
C ARG A 288 -19.70 -15.30 27.04
N LYS A 289 -19.31 -16.56 26.83
CA LYS A 289 -20.19 -17.72 27.01
C LYS A 289 -20.26 -18.23 28.48
N LEU A 290 -19.29 -17.79 29.30
CA LEU A 290 -19.23 -18.15 30.73
C LEU A 290 -19.90 -17.10 31.62
N LEU A 291 -20.19 -15.91 31.12
CA LEU A 291 -20.97 -14.84 31.74
C LEU A 291 -22.43 -14.88 31.26
#